data_542c183cc6dadc59eb79c3883a991e76
#
_entry.id   542c183cc6dadc59eb79c3883a991e76
#
_cell.length_a   1.000
_cell.length_b   1.000
_cell.length_c   1.000
_cell.angle_alpha   90.00
_cell.angle_beta   90.00
_cell.angle_gamma   90.00
#
_symmetry.space_group_name_H-M   'P 1'
#
loop_
_entity.id
_entity.type
_entity.pdbx_description
1 polymer ?
#
loop_
_entity_poly.entity_id
_entity_poly.type
_entity_poly.pdbx_seq_one_letter_code
_entity_poly.pdbx_strand_id
1 'polypeptide(L)'
;YKDISVDVEIKGMNYEIGSYTAADLVATVNLDDVTKEGTYDLDIDVKSSHSTDKVTVVSVNPDTVSVEFDRLTTKTIPLTAEAPLISAEEGYILKETTTSPSEITVEGPKNDLDNISKAVAQISKSKKISEDTTINTQDIVFYDDDDNVVDSSKIDVKDTKSVDVNFVIYKKKTAKLKVDISNCTDNFDVNSLPLKLSEEEISVVSPN
;
A
#
# COMPACT_ATOMS: atom_id res chain seq x y z
N TYR A 1 14.89 -11.41 2.66
CA TYR A 1 16.00 -12.15 3.32
C TYR A 1 17.30 -11.67 2.71
N LYS A 2 18.32 -11.42 3.57
CA LYS A 2 19.66 -11.06 3.12
C LYS A 2 20.45 -12.36 3.05
N ASP A 3 20.93 -12.72 1.86
CA ASP A 3 21.82 -13.87 1.70
C ASP A 3 23.15 -13.57 2.38
N ILE A 4 23.60 -14.49 3.22
CA ILE A 4 24.86 -14.40 3.93
C ILE A 4 25.74 -15.54 3.43
N SER A 5 26.92 -15.17 2.93
CA SER A 5 27.95 -16.15 2.55
C SER A 5 28.98 -16.27 3.67
N VAL A 6 29.34 -17.47 4.01
CA VAL A 6 30.40 -17.78 4.99
C VAL A 6 31.48 -18.64 4.33
N ASP A 7 32.73 -18.31 4.60
CA ASP A 7 33.85 -19.13 4.23
C ASP A 7 34.16 -20.13 5.36
N VAL A 8 34.21 -21.41 5.04
CA VAL A 8 34.39 -22.48 6.01
C VAL A 8 35.66 -23.24 5.69
N GLU A 9 36.58 -23.25 6.65
CA GLU A 9 37.78 -24.10 6.57
C GLU A 9 37.51 -25.45 7.20
N ILE A 10 37.78 -26.51 6.43
CA ILE A 10 37.59 -27.90 6.88
C ILE A 10 38.90 -28.68 6.88
N LYS A 11 39.02 -29.63 7.79
CA LYS A 11 40.17 -30.54 7.91
C LYS A 11 39.67 -31.99 7.91
N GLY A 12 40.37 -32.82 7.13
CA GLY A 12 40.07 -34.26 7.05
C GLY A 12 41.11 -35.00 6.22
N MET A 13 40.86 -36.26 5.88
CA MET A 13 41.73 -37.03 5.00
C MET A 13 41.51 -36.64 3.54
N ASN A 14 42.59 -36.68 2.71
CA ASN A 14 42.52 -36.21 1.31
C ASN A 14 41.41 -36.85 0.49
N TYR A 15 41.09 -38.11 0.71
CA TYR A 15 40.02 -38.79 -0.02
C TYR A 15 38.59 -38.37 0.44
N GLU A 16 38.48 -37.87 1.67
CA GLU A 16 37.20 -37.35 2.20
C GLU A 16 36.98 -35.90 1.73
N ILE A 17 37.99 -35.05 1.90
CA ILE A 17 37.92 -33.62 1.51
C ILE A 17 37.73 -33.46 0.00
N GLY A 18 38.35 -34.33 -0.82
CA GLY A 18 38.30 -34.21 -2.28
C GLY A 18 36.92 -34.33 -2.90
N SER A 19 35.95 -34.91 -2.19
CA SER A 19 34.51 -35.00 -2.62
C SER A 19 33.59 -34.03 -1.88
N TYR A 20 34.13 -33.27 -0.93
CA TYR A 20 33.32 -32.38 -0.09
C TYR A 20 32.92 -31.11 -0.83
N THR A 21 31.67 -30.72 -0.69
CA THR A 21 31.07 -29.52 -1.31
C THR A 21 30.35 -28.70 -0.25
N ALA A 22 29.92 -27.47 -0.59
CA ALA A 22 29.10 -26.64 0.29
C ALA A 22 27.80 -27.30 0.69
N ALA A 23 27.23 -28.19 -0.16
CA ALA A 23 26.00 -28.93 0.15
C ALA A 23 26.15 -29.97 1.27
N ASP A 24 27.37 -30.34 1.60
CA ASP A 24 27.72 -31.27 2.67
C ASP A 24 27.84 -30.58 4.04
N LEU A 25 27.71 -29.26 4.06
CA LEU A 25 27.76 -28.43 5.27
C LEU A 25 26.39 -27.82 5.59
N VAL A 26 26.07 -27.74 6.88
CA VAL A 26 24.86 -27.06 7.37
C VAL A 26 25.29 -25.98 8.35
N ALA A 27 25.01 -24.74 8.00
CA ALA A 27 25.19 -23.59 8.88
C ALA A 27 23.89 -23.35 9.67
N THR A 28 24.01 -23.16 10.98
CA THR A 28 22.90 -22.86 11.89
C THR A 28 23.28 -21.69 12.78
N VAL A 29 22.26 -20.94 13.20
CA VAL A 29 22.38 -19.90 14.23
C VAL A 29 21.50 -20.28 15.41
N ASN A 30 21.94 -20.01 16.63
CA ASN A 30 21.16 -20.24 17.83
C ASN A 30 20.34 -19.00 18.17
N LEU A 31 19.04 -19.15 18.39
CA LEU A 31 18.09 -18.08 18.74
C LEU A 31 17.64 -18.12 20.21
N ASP A 32 18.23 -18.96 21.06
CA ASP A 32 17.80 -19.14 22.45
C ASP A 32 17.88 -17.84 23.27
N ASP A 33 18.82 -16.96 22.94
CA ASP A 33 19.02 -15.67 23.61
C ASP A 33 18.14 -14.55 23.06
N VAL A 34 17.40 -14.79 21.95
CA VAL A 34 16.53 -13.81 21.32
C VAL A 34 15.17 -13.81 22.06
N THR A 35 15.02 -12.92 23.04
CA THR A 35 13.82 -12.86 23.89
C THR A 35 12.99 -11.59 23.68
N LYS A 36 13.53 -10.60 22.96
CA LYS A 36 12.92 -9.29 22.71
C LYS A 36 13.23 -8.80 21.31
N GLU A 37 12.57 -7.73 20.91
CA GLU A 37 12.93 -6.93 19.74
C GLU A 37 14.32 -6.30 19.93
N GLY A 38 15.07 -6.19 18.85
CA GLY A 38 16.42 -5.60 18.82
C GLY A 38 17.36 -6.29 17.86
N THR A 39 18.57 -5.77 17.77
CA THR A 39 19.64 -6.34 16.97
C THR A 39 20.49 -7.28 17.83
N TYR A 40 20.70 -8.48 17.34
CA TYR A 40 21.49 -9.52 17.98
C TYR A 40 22.61 -9.97 17.06
N ASP A 41 23.82 -10.10 17.61
CA ASP A 41 24.93 -10.76 16.94
C ASP A 41 24.89 -12.24 17.31
N LEU A 42 24.57 -13.08 16.34
CA LEU A 42 24.33 -14.52 16.52
C LEU A 42 25.52 -15.29 16.00
N ASP A 43 26.02 -16.25 16.79
CA ASP A 43 27.10 -17.15 16.40
C ASP A 43 26.62 -18.10 15.29
N ILE A 44 27.48 -18.30 14.29
CA ILE A 44 27.25 -19.23 13.18
C ILE A 44 27.96 -20.54 13.49
N ASP A 45 27.19 -21.60 13.76
CA ASP A 45 27.69 -22.96 13.95
C ASP A 45 27.57 -23.74 12.64
N VAL A 46 28.67 -24.27 12.15
CA VAL A 46 28.69 -25.05 10.91
C VAL A 46 29.11 -26.48 11.21
N LYS A 47 28.29 -27.43 10.74
CA LYS A 47 28.51 -28.87 10.91
C LYS A 47 28.41 -29.60 9.59
N SER A 48 29.05 -30.77 9.51
CA SER A 48 28.82 -31.70 8.41
C SER A 48 27.37 -32.23 8.47
N SER A 49 26.74 -32.33 7.30
CA SER A 49 25.44 -33.01 7.15
C SER A 49 25.55 -34.53 7.30
N HIS A 50 26.74 -35.07 7.21
CA HIS A 50 27.02 -36.50 7.32
C HIS A 50 27.59 -36.86 8.71
N SER A 51 26.85 -37.64 9.48
CA SER A 51 27.17 -37.99 10.85
C SER A 51 28.37 -38.95 11.00
N THR A 52 28.86 -39.54 9.91
CA THR A 52 29.92 -40.54 9.87
C THR A 52 31.27 -40.00 9.38
N ASP A 53 31.29 -38.75 8.97
CA ASP A 53 32.49 -38.13 8.37
C ASP A 53 33.55 -37.80 9.42
N LYS A 54 34.80 -38.01 9.05
CA LYS A 54 35.97 -37.58 9.82
C LYS A 54 36.47 -36.19 9.41
N VAL A 55 35.57 -35.40 8.81
CA VAL A 55 35.82 -34.01 8.45
C VAL A 55 35.43 -33.11 9.63
N THR A 56 36.33 -32.22 10.00
CA THR A 56 36.18 -31.30 11.10
C THR A 56 36.18 -29.87 10.56
N VAL A 57 35.24 -29.04 10.96
CA VAL A 57 35.28 -27.60 10.72
C VAL A 57 36.33 -26.98 11.61
N VAL A 58 37.27 -26.23 11.02
CA VAL A 58 38.38 -25.56 11.69
C VAL A 58 38.06 -24.11 11.99
N SER A 59 37.50 -23.41 11.00
CA SER A 59 37.11 -22.01 11.14
C SER A 59 35.90 -21.68 10.25
N VAL A 60 35.16 -20.68 10.67
CA VAL A 60 34.02 -20.10 9.94
C VAL A 60 34.27 -18.59 9.89
N ASN A 61 34.14 -17.97 8.72
CA ASN A 61 34.34 -16.53 8.57
C ASN A 61 33.26 -15.91 7.61
N PRO A 62 32.45 -14.95 8.07
CA PRO A 62 32.33 -14.50 9.46
C PRO A 62 31.78 -15.60 10.39
N ASP A 63 32.18 -15.56 11.66
CA ASP A 63 31.70 -16.48 12.71
C ASP A 63 30.41 -15.97 13.39
N THR A 64 30.03 -14.73 13.13
CA THR A 64 28.80 -14.10 13.66
C THR A 64 28.00 -13.42 12.55
N VAL A 65 26.69 -13.30 12.76
CA VAL A 65 25.77 -12.54 11.91
C VAL A 65 24.92 -11.61 12.76
N SER A 66 24.86 -10.35 12.37
CA SER A 66 23.96 -9.38 12.99
C SER A 66 22.57 -9.44 12.37
N VAL A 67 21.57 -9.77 13.18
CA VAL A 67 20.16 -9.92 12.77
C VAL A 67 19.27 -9.03 13.62
N GLU A 68 18.44 -8.24 12.96
CA GLU A 68 17.41 -7.44 13.62
C GLU A 68 16.11 -8.25 13.75
N PHE A 69 15.61 -8.34 14.96
CA PHE A 69 14.33 -8.96 15.29
C PHE A 69 13.32 -7.89 15.69
N ASP A 70 12.15 -7.96 15.11
CA ASP A 70 11.02 -7.08 15.40
C ASP A 70 9.79 -7.90 15.81
N ARG A 71 8.87 -7.23 16.50
CA ARG A 71 7.62 -7.85 16.93
C ARG A 71 6.62 -7.88 15.81
N LEU A 72 6.06 -9.06 15.53
CA LEU A 72 4.92 -9.18 14.65
C LEU A 72 3.67 -8.63 15.36
N THR A 73 2.99 -7.68 14.73
CA THR A 73 1.79 -7.03 15.26
C THR A 73 0.79 -6.72 14.16
N THR A 74 -0.39 -6.25 14.55
CA THR A 74 -1.44 -5.81 13.63
C THR A 74 -1.73 -4.33 13.82
N LYS A 75 -2.10 -3.66 12.72
CA LYS A 75 -2.52 -2.24 12.70
C LYS A 75 -3.72 -2.08 11.78
N THR A 76 -4.72 -1.32 12.23
CA THR A 76 -5.82 -0.89 11.36
C THR A 76 -5.45 0.45 10.73
N ILE A 77 -5.61 0.55 9.41
CA ILE A 77 -5.15 1.67 8.60
C ILE A 77 -6.33 2.19 7.77
N PRO A 78 -6.56 3.52 7.73
CA PRO A 78 -7.58 4.10 6.86
C PRO A 78 -7.25 3.83 5.39
N LEU A 79 -8.29 3.48 4.62
CA LEU A 79 -8.19 3.17 3.21
C LEU A 79 -8.91 4.21 2.38
N THR A 80 -8.20 4.81 1.45
CA THR A 80 -8.73 5.74 0.46
C THR A 80 -8.56 5.18 -0.95
N ALA A 81 -9.16 5.81 -1.95
CA ALA A 81 -9.02 5.40 -3.35
C ALA A 81 -8.35 6.47 -4.19
N GLU A 82 -7.51 6.03 -5.12
CA GLU A 82 -6.93 6.86 -6.17
C GLU A 82 -7.25 6.26 -7.54
N ALA A 83 -7.96 7.04 -8.36
CA ALA A 83 -8.43 6.63 -9.68
C ALA A 83 -8.30 7.77 -10.71
N PRO A 84 -7.07 8.22 -11.03
CA PRO A 84 -6.84 9.42 -11.84
C PRO A 84 -7.36 9.30 -13.29
N LEU A 85 -7.57 8.08 -13.76
CA LEU A 85 -8.04 7.79 -15.12
C LEU A 85 -9.55 7.55 -15.20
N ILE A 86 -10.28 7.63 -14.07
CA ILE A 86 -11.73 7.59 -14.05
C ILE A 86 -12.27 9.02 -14.15
N SER A 87 -13.16 9.26 -15.09
CA SER A 87 -13.77 10.57 -15.28
C SER A 87 -15.26 10.45 -15.61
N ALA A 88 -16.05 11.49 -15.27
CA ALA A 88 -17.45 11.55 -15.67
C ALA A 88 -17.60 11.82 -17.17
N GLU A 89 -18.66 11.29 -17.80
CA GLU A 89 -19.06 11.65 -19.16
C GLU A 89 -19.56 13.09 -19.23
N GLU A 90 -19.70 13.60 -20.45
CA GLU A 90 -20.24 14.92 -20.68
C GLU A 90 -21.69 15.05 -20.11
N GLY A 91 -21.93 16.13 -19.39
CA GLY A 91 -23.21 16.31 -18.69
C GLY A 91 -23.31 15.65 -17.31
N TYR A 92 -22.21 15.10 -16.82
CA TYR A 92 -22.10 14.49 -15.50
C TYR A 92 -20.89 15.00 -14.72
N ILE A 93 -20.89 14.82 -13.42
CA ILE A 93 -19.75 15.08 -12.55
C ILE A 93 -19.55 13.91 -11.58
N LEU A 94 -18.29 13.61 -11.30
CA LEU A 94 -17.90 12.74 -10.22
C LEU A 94 -18.05 13.51 -8.90
N LYS A 95 -18.99 13.08 -8.06
CA LYS A 95 -19.30 13.77 -6.79
C LYS A 95 -18.45 13.26 -5.64
N GLU A 96 -18.28 11.95 -5.58
CA GLU A 96 -17.61 11.29 -4.46
C GLU A 96 -16.96 10.00 -4.92
N THR A 97 -15.85 9.66 -4.28
CA THR A 97 -15.18 8.36 -4.42
C THR A 97 -14.95 7.81 -3.03
N THR A 98 -15.45 6.62 -2.76
CA THR A 98 -15.35 5.95 -1.46
C THR A 98 -14.83 4.52 -1.61
N THR A 99 -14.27 3.96 -0.56
CA THR A 99 -13.82 2.57 -0.50
C THR A 99 -14.71 1.74 0.40
N SER A 100 -14.84 0.47 0.08
CA SER A 100 -15.50 -0.52 0.94
C SER A 100 -14.61 -1.77 1.00
N PRO A 101 -14.01 -2.06 2.17
CA PRO A 101 -14.09 -1.34 3.44
C PRO A 101 -13.38 0.02 3.41
N SER A 102 -13.64 0.89 4.38
CA SER A 102 -12.98 2.19 4.57
C SER A 102 -11.68 2.12 5.38
N GLU A 103 -11.42 0.98 5.99
CA GLU A 103 -10.22 0.65 6.77
C GLU A 103 -9.84 -0.79 6.49
N ILE A 104 -8.55 -1.10 6.60
CA ILE A 104 -8.01 -2.46 6.48
C ILE A 104 -7.11 -2.78 7.66
N THR A 105 -7.10 -4.05 8.05
CA THR A 105 -6.19 -4.57 9.07
C THR A 105 -5.01 -5.25 8.39
N VAL A 106 -3.81 -4.82 8.74
CA VAL A 106 -2.54 -5.36 8.25
C VAL A 106 -1.75 -5.98 9.37
N GLU A 107 -0.96 -7.01 9.07
CA GLU A 107 -0.02 -7.65 9.97
C GLU A 107 1.39 -7.57 9.39
N GLY A 108 2.35 -7.28 10.24
CA GLY A 108 3.75 -7.16 9.85
C GLY A 108 4.65 -6.78 11.02
N PRO A 109 5.97 -6.56 10.76
CA PRO A 109 6.88 -6.04 11.76
C PRO A 109 6.41 -4.69 12.30
N LYS A 110 6.52 -4.50 13.60
CA LYS A 110 6.01 -3.29 14.28
C LYS A 110 6.61 -2.00 13.69
N ASN A 111 7.94 -1.98 13.49
CA ASN A 111 8.62 -0.81 12.97
C ASN A 111 8.15 -0.48 11.53
N ASP A 112 7.92 -1.50 10.68
CA ASP A 112 7.40 -1.30 9.33
C ASP A 112 5.97 -0.75 9.38
N LEU A 113 5.11 -1.30 10.27
CA LEU A 113 3.73 -0.84 10.44
C LEU A 113 3.62 0.56 11.06
N ASP A 114 4.51 0.91 11.98
CA ASP A 114 4.52 2.24 12.62
C ASP A 114 4.77 3.34 11.58
N ASN A 115 5.52 3.06 10.54
CA ASN A 115 5.82 3.99 9.44
C ASN A 115 4.64 4.18 8.46
N ILE A 116 3.58 3.37 8.53
CA ILE A 116 2.44 3.50 7.61
C ILE A 116 1.40 4.45 8.21
N SER A 117 1.04 5.50 7.47
CA SER A 117 -0.02 6.43 7.86
C SER A 117 -1.35 6.14 7.15
N LYS A 118 -1.32 5.74 5.89
CA LYS A 118 -2.52 5.47 5.07
C LYS A 118 -2.29 4.37 4.05
N ALA A 119 -3.40 3.76 3.63
CA ALA A 119 -3.46 2.84 2.50
C ALA A 119 -4.30 3.45 1.36
N VAL A 120 -3.89 3.20 0.13
CA VAL A 120 -4.56 3.71 -1.07
C VAL A 120 -4.86 2.55 -2.02
N ALA A 121 -6.14 2.35 -2.31
CA ALA A 121 -6.60 1.44 -3.35
C ALA A 121 -6.44 2.12 -4.72
N GLN A 122 -5.57 1.58 -5.58
CA GLN A 122 -5.27 2.17 -6.88
C GLN A 122 -6.11 1.55 -7.99
N ILE A 123 -6.63 2.41 -8.89
CA ILE A 123 -7.31 2.01 -10.11
C ILE A 123 -6.58 2.59 -11.31
N SER A 124 -5.85 1.74 -12.02
CA SER A 124 -5.07 2.10 -13.21
C SER A 124 -5.87 2.03 -14.52
N LYS A 125 -7.15 1.60 -14.46
CA LYS A 125 -8.00 1.48 -15.65
C LYS A 125 -8.62 2.82 -16.01
N SER A 126 -8.55 3.17 -17.30
CA SER A 126 -9.26 4.36 -17.82
C SER A 126 -10.71 4.01 -18.16
N LYS A 127 -11.65 4.79 -17.62
CA LYS A 127 -13.08 4.64 -17.90
C LYS A 127 -13.81 5.98 -17.75
N LYS A 128 -14.72 6.29 -18.68
CA LYS A 128 -15.71 7.34 -18.50
C LYS A 128 -17.01 6.74 -17.95
N ILE A 129 -17.61 7.41 -16.97
CA ILE A 129 -18.80 6.91 -16.27
C ILE A 129 -19.89 7.98 -16.24
N SER A 130 -21.15 7.55 -16.42
CA SER A 130 -22.36 8.38 -16.42
C SER A 130 -23.41 7.92 -15.39
N GLU A 131 -23.06 6.88 -14.62
CA GLU A 131 -23.87 6.32 -13.55
C GLU A 131 -22.99 5.87 -12.39
N ASP A 132 -23.59 5.68 -11.23
CA ASP A 132 -22.90 5.16 -10.07
C ASP A 132 -22.25 3.82 -10.42
N THR A 133 -20.97 3.71 -10.15
CA THR A 133 -20.16 2.58 -10.60
C THR A 133 -19.27 2.10 -9.46
N THR A 134 -19.20 0.78 -9.28
CA THR A 134 -18.25 0.14 -8.37
C THR A 134 -17.16 -0.58 -9.18
N ILE A 135 -15.91 -0.39 -8.81
CA ILE A 135 -14.75 -1.07 -9.40
C ILE A 135 -13.99 -1.77 -8.29
N ASN A 136 -13.76 -3.07 -8.47
CA ASN A 136 -12.97 -3.86 -7.54
C ASN A 136 -11.49 -3.81 -7.92
N THR A 137 -10.62 -3.65 -6.91
CA THR A 137 -9.16 -3.68 -7.06
C THR A 137 -8.50 -4.48 -5.94
N GLN A 138 -7.32 -5.03 -6.24
CA GLN A 138 -6.43 -5.68 -5.28
C GLN A 138 -5.15 -4.87 -5.09
N ASP A 139 -4.98 -3.80 -5.87
CA ASP A 139 -3.79 -2.97 -5.85
C ASP A 139 -3.90 -1.98 -4.68
N ILE A 140 -3.25 -2.31 -3.58
CA ILE A 140 -3.18 -1.47 -2.38
C ILE A 140 -1.74 -1.02 -2.19
N VAL A 141 -1.54 0.28 -2.07
CA VAL A 141 -0.23 0.89 -1.82
C VAL A 141 -0.26 1.59 -0.47
N PHE A 142 0.79 1.39 0.32
CA PHE A 142 0.94 2.01 1.63
C PHE A 142 1.83 3.25 1.55
N TYR A 143 1.49 4.26 2.32
CA TYR A 143 2.22 5.53 2.38
C TYR A 143 2.54 5.91 3.83
N ASP A 144 3.68 6.56 4.00
CA ASP A 144 4.07 7.21 5.25
C ASP A 144 3.40 8.59 5.41
N ASP A 145 3.77 9.32 6.48
CA ASP A 145 3.26 10.66 6.77
C ASP A 145 3.74 11.73 5.76
N ASP A 146 4.83 11.45 5.02
CA ASP A 146 5.42 12.33 4.02
C ASP A 146 4.96 11.98 2.58
N ASP A 147 3.95 11.12 2.42
CA ASP A 147 3.44 10.62 1.15
C ASP A 147 4.44 9.79 0.33
N ASN A 148 5.47 9.22 0.95
CA ASN A 148 6.35 8.26 0.29
C ASN A 148 5.75 6.85 0.34
N VAL A 149 6.01 6.06 -0.70
CA VAL A 149 5.59 4.67 -0.76
C VAL A 149 6.41 3.83 0.22
N VAL A 150 5.72 3.08 1.09
CA VAL A 150 6.32 2.13 2.03
C VAL A 150 6.43 0.75 1.39
N ASP A 151 7.58 0.08 1.56
CA ASP A 151 7.75 -1.31 1.11
C ASP A 151 6.82 -2.25 1.87
N SER A 152 5.92 -2.89 1.14
CA SER A 152 4.91 -3.81 1.68
C SER A 152 5.31 -5.29 1.62
N SER A 153 6.56 -5.61 1.27
CA SER A 153 7.02 -7.00 1.08
C SER A 153 6.88 -7.89 2.32
N LYS A 154 6.82 -7.27 3.52
CA LYS A 154 6.67 -7.95 4.81
C LYS A 154 5.30 -7.70 5.47
N ILE A 155 4.35 -7.11 4.73
CA ILE A 155 3.05 -6.69 5.26
C ILE A 155 1.95 -7.52 4.61
N ASP A 156 1.15 -8.19 5.44
CA ASP A 156 0.01 -8.99 5.02
C ASP A 156 -1.30 -8.27 5.33
N VAL A 157 -2.19 -8.14 4.34
CA VAL A 157 -3.57 -7.67 4.55
C VAL A 157 -4.42 -8.84 5.02
N LYS A 158 -5.02 -8.73 6.21
CA LYS A 158 -5.75 -9.83 6.86
C LYS A 158 -7.24 -9.89 6.52
N ASP A 159 -7.92 -8.76 6.47
CA ASP A 159 -9.38 -8.69 6.45
C ASP A 159 -9.98 -8.81 5.05
N THR A 160 -9.23 -8.44 4.00
CA THR A 160 -9.74 -8.44 2.65
C THR A 160 -8.67 -8.74 1.61
N LYS A 161 -9.08 -9.45 0.56
CA LYS A 161 -8.21 -9.70 -0.61
C LYS A 161 -8.46 -8.70 -1.74
N SER A 162 -9.52 -7.93 -1.65
CA SER A 162 -9.88 -6.94 -2.66
C SER A 162 -10.77 -5.86 -2.05
N VAL A 163 -10.73 -4.69 -2.65
CA VAL A 163 -11.44 -3.48 -2.22
C VAL A 163 -12.39 -3.04 -3.32
N ASP A 164 -13.60 -2.70 -2.95
CA ASP A 164 -14.57 -2.05 -3.84
C ASP A 164 -14.41 -0.54 -3.75
N VAL A 165 -14.15 0.09 -4.88
CA VAL A 165 -14.11 1.55 -5.01
C VAL A 165 -15.42 2.01 -5.67
N ASN A 166 -16.18 2.82 -4.94
CA ASN A 166 -17.50 3.30 -5.35
C ASN A 166 -17.36 4.74 -5.83
N PHE A 167 -17.90 4.99 -7.02
CA PHE A 167 -17.94 6.30 -7.67
C PHE A 167 -19.40 6.77 -7.72
N VAL A 168 -19.70 7.92 -7.12
CA VAL A 168 -21.02 8.55 -7.13
C VAL A 168 -21.06 9.64 -8.19
N ILE A 169 -22.02 9.53 -9.11
CA ILE A 169 -22.16 10.40 -10.28
C ILE A 169 -23.44 11.24 -10.18
N TYR A 170 -23.29 12.55 -10.37
CA TYR A 170 -24.41 13.48 -10.45
C TYR A 170 -24.58 14.02 -11.86
N LYS A 171 -25.83 14.22 -12.28
CA LYS A 171 -26.15 14.97 -13.51
C LYS A 171 -25.84 16.43 -13.32
N LYS A 172 -25.19 17.02 -14.32
CA LYS A 172 -24.89 18.45 -14.39
C LYS A 172 -25.70 19.10 -15.52
N LYS A 173 -26.46 20.15 -15.20
CA LYS A 173 -27.16 20.98 -16.18
C LYS A 173 -26.79 22.43 -15.99
N THR A 174 -26.69 23.15 -17.09
CA THR A 174 -26.58 24.60 -17.09
C THR A 174 -27.97 25.19 -17.19
N ALA A 175 -28.32 26.06 -16.25
CA ALA A 175 -29.57 26.81 -16.23
C ALA A 175 -29.29 28.29 -16.47
N LYS A 176 -30.06 28.89 -17.39
CA LYS A 176 -29.99 30.34 -17.61
C LYS A 176 -30.66 31.06 -16.49
N LEU A 177 -30.02 32.08 -15.97
CA LEU A 177 -30.60 32.97 -14.99
C LEU A 177 -31.53 33.98 -15.70
N LYS A 178 -32.68 34.22 -15.14
CA LYS A 178 -33.62 35.24 -15.56
C LYS A 178 -33.95 36.10 -14.36
N VAL A 179 -33.88 37.41 -14.56
CA VAL A 179 -34.35 38.36 -13.54
C VAL A 179 -35.85 38.55 -13.74
N ASP A 180 -36.59 38.31 -12.67
CA ASP A 180 -38.00 38.64 -12.59
C ASP A 180 -38.17 39.84 -11.64
N ILE A 181 -38.78 40.92 -12.16
CA ILE A 181 -38.98 42.15 -11.43
C ILE A 181 -40.46 42.21 -11.04
N SER A 182 -40.77 42.08 -9.75
CA SER A 182 -42.12 42.14 -9.20
C SER A 182 -42.33 43.46 -8.46
N ASN A 183 -43.62 43.80 -8.27
CA ASN A 183 -44.05 45.01 -7.58
C ASN A 183 -43.66 46.36 -8.20
N CYS A 184 -43.56 46.42 -9.54
CA CYS A 184 -43.44 47.68 -10.25
C CYS A 184 -44.81 48.35 -10.39
N THR A 185 -44.85 49.69 -10.47
CA THR A 185 -46.05 50.44 -10.78
C THR A 185 -46.42 50.26 -12.26
N ASP A 186 -47.72 50.36 -12.62
CA ASP A 186 -48.23 50.10 -13.97
C ASP A 186 -47.58 50.92 -15.10
N ASN A 187 -46.89 52.01 -14.79
CA ASN A 187 -46.23 52.88 -15.73
C ASN A 187 -44.70 52.70 -15.79
N PHE A 188 -44.17 51.64 -15.18
CA PHE A 188 -42.71 51.41 -15.13
C PHE A 188 -42.27 50.49 -16.26
N ASP A 189 -41.38 51.02 -17.15
CA ASP A 189 -40.79 50.21 -18.22
C ASP A 189 -39.64 49.38 -17.69
N VAL A 190 -39.90 48.11 -17.43
CA VAL A 190 -38.94 47.10 -16.90
C VAL A 190 -37.76 46.94 -17.87
N ASN A 191 -37.94 47.14 -19.19
CA ASN A 191 -36.90 46.95 -20.21
C ASN A 191 -35.92 48.11 -20.23
N SER A 192 -36.23 49.26 -19.62
CA SER A 192 -35.35 50.43 -19.53
C SER A 192 -34.32 50.32 -18.39
N LEU A 193 -34.40 49.32 -17.54
CA LEU A 193 -33.49 49.14 -16.43
C LEU A 193 -32.11 48.63 -16.93
N PRO A 194 -31.00 49.28 -16.55
CA PRO A 194 -29.67 48.83 -16.90
C PRO A 194 -29.21 47.66 -16.02
N LEU A 195 -30.01 46.60 -15.98
CA LEU A 195 -29.69 45.42 -15.22
C LEU A 195 -28.72 44.51 -15.99
N LYS A 196 -27.58 44.25 -15.41
CA LYS A 196 -26.62 43.26 -15.92
C LYS A 196 -26.43 42.20 -14.84
N LEU A 197 -26.67 40.96 -15.19
CA LEU A 197 -26.26 39.85 -14.32
C LEU A 197 -24.75 39.70 -14.35
N SER A 198 -24.16 39.43 -13.18
CA SER A 198 -22.75 39.08 -13.08
C SER A 198 -22.48 37.73 -13.74
N GLU A 199 -23.44 36.82 -13.66
CA GLU A 199 -23.45 35.51 -14.29
C GLU A 199 -24.79 35.28 -15.00
N GLU A 200 -24.74 34.90 -16.27
CA GLU A 200 -25.94 34.61 -17.07
C GLU A 200 -26.42 33.15 -16.95
N GLU A 201 -25.52 32.28 -16.52
CA GLU A 201 -25.77 30.84 -16.41
C GLU A 201 -25.21 30.30 -15.11
N ILE A 202 -25.91 29.34 -14.52
CA ILE A 202 -25.44 28.58 -13.35
C ILE A 202 -25.42 27.09 -13.66
N SER A 203 -24.44 26.39 -13.10
CA SER A 203 -24.41 24.93 -13.13
C SER A 203 -25.18 24.35 -11.97
N VAL A 204 -26.16 23.52 -12.26
CA VAL A 204 -26.99 22.80 -11.28
C VAL A 204 -26.64 21.32 -11.35
N VAL A 205 -26.50 20.67 -10.19
CA VAL A 205 -26.23 19.24 -10.09
C VAL A 205 -27.34 18.55 -9.31
N SER A 206 -27.66 17.33 -9.71
CA SER A 206 -28.67 16.49 -9.08
C SER A 206 -28.17 15.06 -9.02
N PRO A 207 -28.50 14.29 -7.95
CA PRO A 207 -28.32 12.84 -7.96
C PRO A 207 -28.95 12.22 -9.22
N ASN A 208 -28.38 11.11 -9.63
CA ASN A 208 -28.84 10.37 -10.80
C ASN A 208 -30.13 9.61 -10.49
#